data_1c497aa6f7df5d4ce2e49c4a1679afbc
#
_entry.id   1c497aa6f7df5d4ce2e49c4a1679afbc
#
_cell.length_a   1.000
_cell.length_b   1.000
_cell.length_c   1.000
_cell.angle_alpha   90.00
_cell.angle_beta   90.00
_cell.angle_gamma   90.00
#
_symmetry.space_group_name_H-M   'P 1'
#
loop_
_entity.id
_entity.type
_entity.pdbx_description
1 polymer ?
#
loop_
_entity_poly.entity_id
_entity_poly.type
_entity_poly.pdbx_seq_one_letter_code
_entity_poly.pdbx_strand_id
1 'polypeptide(L)'
;TGDYHFNVNVQMNYWPVYATNLAECGTTFVDYMDKLREPGRLTAERVHGIEGAVKNHTGFTVHTENNPFGMTAPTNAQEYGWNPTGAAWAIQNLWWHYEFTQDEAYLKNTIYPIMKEAALFWDSYLWTSEYQKINDENSPYNGQNRLVVAPSFSEEQGPTAVGTTY
;
A
#
# COMPACT_ATOMS: atom_id res chain seq x y z
N THR A 1 -22.49 -0.61 -4.48
CA THR A 1 -21.15 -1.19 -4.44
C THR A 1 -20.78 -1.41 -2.99
N GLY A 2 -20.12 -2.48 -2.64
CA GLY A 2 -19.84 -2.88 -1.26
C GLY A 2 -18.34 -2.94 -0.98
N ASP A 3 -17.58 -2.00 -1.46
CA ASP A 3 -16.13 -1.94 -1.36
C ASP A 3 -15.67 -0.76 -0.50
N TYR A 4 -14.47 -0.88 0.03
CA TYR A 4 -13.75 0.16 0.75
C TYR A 4 -12.67 0.73 -0.17
N HIS A 5 -12.51 2.05 -0.16
CA HIS A 5 -11.51 2.72 -0.99
C HIS A 5 -10.31 3.18 -0.16
N PHE A 6 -9.13 2.64 -0.48
CA PHE A 6 -7.85 3.04 0.11
C PHE A 6 -7.16 4.15 -0.68
N ASN A 7 -7.93 4.99 -1.32
CA ASN A 7 -7.46 6.21 -1.98
C ASN A 7 -7.96 7.47 -1.27
N VAL A 8 -7.82 7.47 0.02
CA VAL A 8 -8.14 8.41 1.06
C VAL A 8 -9.44 8.13 1.83
N ASN A 9 -10.47 7.56 1.22
CA ASN A 9 -11.81 7.48 1.83
C ASN A 9 -11.80 6.73 3.18
N VAL A 10 -11.23 5.55 3.22
CA VAL A 10 -11.16 4.78 4.47
C VAL A 10 -10.17 5.41 5.44
N GLN A 11 -8.99 5.78 4.99
CA GLN A 11 -7.98 6.42 5.85
C GLN A 11 -8.54 7.70 6.50
N MET A 12 -9.24 8.53 5.73
CA MET A 12 -9.82 9.79 6.20
C MET A 12 -10.86 9.57 7.29
N ASN A 13 -11.64 8.51 7.24
CA ASN A 13 -12.62 8.19 8.28
C ASN A 13 -11.96 7.97 9.65
N TYR A 14 -10.70 7.56 9.69
CA TYR A 14 -9.95 7.33 10.91
C TYR A 14 -9.04 8.50 11.32
N TRP A 15 -8.90 9.57 10.53
CA TRP A 15 -8.05 10.70 10.89
C TRP A 15 -8.42 11.40 12.20
N PRO A 16 -9.72 11.62 12.53
CA PRO A 16 -10.08 12.28 13.78
C PRO A 16 -9.92 11.39 15.03
N VAL A 17 -9.84 10.08 14.89
CA VAL A 17 -9.92 9.10 15.98
C VAL A 17 -8.96 9.44 17.13
N TYR A 18 -7.71 9.71 16.82
CA TYR A 18 -6.70 9.95 17.86
C TYR A 18 -6.79 11.37 18.43
N ALA A 19 -7.01 12.36 17.59
CA ALA A 19 -7.14 13.76 18.02
C ALA A 19 -8.38 14.00 18.91
N THR A 20 -9.40 13.15 18.80
CA THR A 20 -10.63 13.21 19.61
C THR A 20 -10.64 12.25 20.81
N ASN A 21 -9.49 11.64 21.14
CA ASN A 21 -9.34 10.70 22.23
C ASN A 21 -10.22 9.44 22.11
N LEU A 22 -10.32 8.89 20.89
CA LEU A 22 -11.06 7.67 20.56
C LEU A 22 -10.12 6.56 20.03
N ALA A 23 -8.91 6.45 20.60
CA ALA A 23 -7.88 5.53 20.14
C ALA A 23 -8.36 4.06 20.09
N GLU A 24 -9.28 3.67 20.96
CA GLU A 24 -9.90 2.34 20.96
C GLU A 24 -10.66 2.04 19.66
N CYS A 25 -11.22 3.06 19.00
CA CYS A 25 -11.87 2.91 17.69
C CYS A 25 -10.85 2.66 16.58
N GLY A 26 -9.60 3.11 16.76
CA GLY A 26 -8.51 2.87 15.80
C GLY A 26 -8.09 1.41 15.68
N THR A 27 -8.30 0.61 16.74
CA THR A 27 -7.96 -0.83 16.71
C THR A 27 -8.73 -1.59 15.65
N THR A 28 -9.96 -1.16 15.34
CA THR A 28 -10.78 -1.76 14.27
C THR A 28 -10.09 -1.66 12.91
N PHE A 29 -9.42 -0.53 12.66
CA PHE A 29 -8.68 -0.36 11.41
C PHE A 29 -7.40 -1.19 11.38
N VAL A 30 -6.69 -1.29 12.52
CA VAL A 30 -5.52 -2.15 12.64
C VAL A 30 -5.89 -3.62 12.41
N ASP A 31 -6.98 -4.10 13.04
CA ASP A 31 -7.50 -5.45 12.86
C ASP A 31 -7.93 -5.72 11.42
N TYR A 32 -8.51 -4.72 10.76
CA TYR A 32 -8.86 -4.82 9.35
C TYR A 32 -7.62 -5.00 8.49
N MET A 33 -6.59 -4.19 8.69
CA MET A 33 -5.33 -4.31 7.97
C MET A 33 -4.63 -5.65 8.21
N ASP A 34 -4.65 -6.16 9.45
CA ASP A 34 -4.07 -7.46 9.76
C ASP A 34 -4.79 -8.60 9.02
N LYS A 35 -6.12 -8.57 8.96
CA LYS A 35 -6.92 -9.55 8.20
C LYS A 35 -6.71 -9.49 6.70
N LEU A 36 -6.38 -8.33 6.15
CA LEU A 36 -6.07 -8.19 4.72
C LEU A 36 -4.69 -8.73 4.34
N ARG A 37 -3.81 -9.05 5.30
CA ARG A 37 -2.48 -9.59 5.00
C ARG A 37 -2.53 -10.92 4.26
N GLU A 38 -3.34 -11.86 4.71
CA GLU A 38 -3.44 -13.19 4.07
C GLU A 38 -3.88 -13.09 2.60
N PRO A 39 -5.04 -12.49 2.27
CA PRO A 39 -5.43 -12.29 0.87
C PRO A 39 -4.46 -11.36 0.12
N GLY A 40 -3.88 -10.37 0.80
CA GLY A 40 -2.89 -9.45 0.21
C GLY A 40 -1.58 -10.14 -0.19
N ARG A 41 -1.14 -11.17 0.53
CA ARG A 41 -0.01 -12.04 0.13
C ARG A 41 -0.32 -12.79 -1.16
N LEU A 42 -1.54 -13.31 -1.26
CA LEU A 42 -1.98 -13.99 -2.48
C LEU A 42 -1.96 -13.04 -3.67
N THR A 43 -2.43 -11.81 -3.48
CA THR A 43 -2.37 -10.76 -4.50
C THR A 43 -0.93 -10.40 -4.86
N ALA A 44 -0.05 -10.22 -3.87
CA ALA A 44 1.37 -9.94 -4.10
C ALA A 44 2.04 -11.05 -4.92
N GLU A 45 1.77 -12.31 -4.60
CA GLU A 45 2.37 -13.45 -5.30
C GLU A 45 1.77 -13.66 -6.70
N ARG A 46 0.44 -13.65 -6.82
CA ARG A 46 -0.25 -14.05 -8.06
C ARG A 46 -0.37 -12.92 -9.09
N VAL A 47 -0.52 -11.68 -8.62
CA VAL A 47 -0.71 -10.52 -9.49
C VAL A 47 0.61 -9.80 -9.75
N HIS A 48 1.45 -9.69 -8.73
CA HIS A 48 2.70 -8.92 -8.81
C HIS A 48 3.97 -9.78 -8.89
N GLY A 49 3.85 -11.10 -8.81
CA GLY A 49 4.99 -12.01 -8.96
C GLY A 49 5.98 -11.97 -7.78
N ILE A 50 5.55 -11.50 -6.59
CA ILE A 50 6.42 -11.44 -5.41
C ILE A 50 6.62 -12.85 -4.87
N GLU A 51 7.78 -13.43 -5.16
CA GLU A 51 8.09 -14.81 -4.80
C GLU A 51 8.07 -15.04 -3.29
N GLY A 52 7.38 -16.08 -2.88
CA GLY A 52 7.29 -16.49 -1.47
C GLY A 52 6.37 -15.62 -0.60
N ALA A 53 5.59 -14.72 -1.18
CA ALA A 53 4.68 -13.87 -0.40
C ALA A 53 3.72 -14.70 0.46
N VAL A 54 3.14 -15.75 -0.10
CA VAL A 54 2.23 -16.65 0.63
C VAL A 54 2.99 -17.53 1.63
N LYS A 55 4.08 -18.17 1.21
CA LYS A 55 4.78 -19.17 2.03
C LYS A 55 5.70 -18.56 3.07
N ASN A 56 6.42 -17.52 2.71
CA ASN A 56 7.50 -16.94 3.52
C ASN A 56 7.16 -15.55 4.06
N HIS A 57 5.96 -15.03 3.76
CA HIS A 57 5.50 -13.68 4.16
C HIS A 57 6.45 -12.57 3.69
N THR A 58 6.91 -12.67 2.44
CA THR A 58 7.86 -11.72 1.84
C THR A 58 7.18 -10.46 1.30
N GLY A 59 5.90 -10.25 1.59
CA GLY A 59 5.19 -9.04 1.27
C GLY A 59 3.69 -9.26 1.10
N PHE A 60 2.91 -8.21 1.35
CA PHE A 60 1.50 -8.15 0.98
C PHE A 60 1.17 -6.78 0.41
N THR A 61 0.14 -6.73 -0.42
CA THR A 61 -0.41 -5.48 -0.93
C THR A 61 -1.93 -5.51 -0.94
N VAL A 62 -2.50 -4.31 -0.89
CA VAL A 62 -3.95 -4.08 -1.03
C VAL A 62 -4.11 -2.95 -2.03
N HIS A 63 -4.94 -3.17 -3.04
CA HIS A 63 -5.27 -2.15 -4.01
C HIS A 63 -6.34 -1.19 -3.47
N THR A 64 -6.59 -0.14 -4.23
CA THR A 64 -7.54 0.91 -3.86
C THR A 64 -8.88 0.35 -3.42
N GLU A 65 -9.50 -0.49 -4.24
CA GLU A 65 -10.76 -1.12 -3.92
C GLU A 65 -10.53 -2.43 -3.18
N ASN A 66 -11.10 -2.53 -1.99
CA ASN A 66 -10.96 -3.70 -1.13
C ASN A 66 -12.23 -3.92 -0.30
N ASN A 67 -12.30 -5.02 0.43
CA ASN A 67 -13.44 -5.30 1.30
C ASN A 67 -13.08 -6.28 2.42
N PRO A 68 -13.92 -6.40 3.45
CA PRO A 68 -13.67 -7.30 4.58
C PRO A 68 -13.74 -8.80 4.23
N PHE A 69 -14.13 -9.15 3.00
CA PHE A 69 -14.16 -10.53 2.52
C PHE A 69 -12.88 -10.97 1.81
N GLY A 70 -11.84 -10.11 1.86
CA GLY A 70 -10.52 -10.44 1.35
C GLY A 70 -10.25 -10.03 -0.10
N MET A 71 -11.04 -9.14 -0.68
CA MET A 71 -10.69 -8.53 -1.95
C MET A 71 -9.51 -7.57 -1.76
N THR A 72 -8.40 -7.85 -2.40
CA THR A 72 -7.16 -7.06 -2.31
C THR A 72 -6.50 -6.84 -3.67
N ALA A 73 -6.96 -7.59 -4.69
CA ALA A 73 -6.46 -7.52 -6.05
C ALA A 73 -7.03 -6.30 -6.79
N PRO A 74 -6.38 -5.86 -7.89
CA PRO A 74 -6.92 -4.79 -8.72
C PRO A 74 -8.26 -5.20 -9.32
N THR A 75 -9.18 -4.24 -9.42
CA THR A 75 -10.45 -4.42 -10.11
C THR A 75 -10.30 -4.31 -11.62
N ASN A 76 -11.37 -4.59 -12.35
CA ASN A 76 -11.37 -4.54 -13.82
C ASN A 76 -11.19 -3.13 -14.39
N ALA A 77 -11.50 -2.09 -13.63
CA ALA A 77 -11.31 -0.70 -14.03
C ALA A 77 -9.87 -0.27 -13.70
N GLN A 78 -8.99 -0.25 -14.68
CA GLN A 78 -7.57 0.09 -14.50
C GLN A 78 -7.37 1.46 -13.85
N GLU A 79 -8.15 2.44 -14.28
CA GLU A 79 -8.12 3.84 -13.80
C GLU A 79 -8.49 4.01 -12.31
N TYR A 80 -9.16 3.04 -11.73
CA TYR A 80 -9.58 3.07 -10.32
C TYR A 80 -8.91 1.97 -9.49
N GLY A 81 -8.64 0.82 -10.08
CA GLY A 81 -8.27 -0.37 -9.34
C GLY A 81 -6.78 -0.72 -9.37
N TRP A 82 -6.03 -0.26 -10.37
CA TRP A 82 -4.63 -0.67 -10.50
C TRP A 82 -3.67 0.26 -9.74
N ASN A 83 -3.85 0.33 -8.44
CA ASN A 83 -2.95 1.08 -7.57
C ASN A 83 -2.55 0.22 -6.36
N PRO A 84 -1.31 -0.29 -6.31
CA PRO A 84 -0.84 -1.16 -5.22
C PRO A 84 -0.47 -0.39 -3.94
N THR A 85 -0.67 0.93 -3.90
CA THR A 85 -0.24 1.76 -2.77
C THR A 85 -1.17 1.71 -1.56
N GLY A 86 -2.35 1.09 -1.69
CA GLY A 86 -3.38 1.12 -0.65
C GLY A 86 -2.91 0.65 0.72
N ALA A 87 -2.18 -0.49 0.79
CA ALA A 87 -1.62 -0.95 2.05
C ALA A 87 -0.57 0.01 2.61
N ALA A 88 0.35 0.50 1.76
CA ALA A 88 1.41 1.42 2.19
C ALA A 88 0.85 2.75 2.73
N TRP A 89 -0.22 3.25 2.13
CA TRP A 89 -0.88 4.46 2.63
C TRP A 89 -1.63 4.18 3.94
N ALA A 90 -2.37 3.08 4.01
CA ALA A 90 -3.15 2.72 5.18
C ALA A 90 -2.30 2.52 6.44
N ILE A 91 -1.06 2.04 6.33
CA ILE A 91 -0.17 1.84 7.49
C ILE A 91 0.22 3.15 8.19
N GLN A 92 0.06 4.31 7.59
CA GLN A 92 0.22 5.59 8.28
C GLN A 92 -0.76 5.75 9.44
N ASN A 93 -2.00 5.31 9.27
CA ASN A 93 -2.99 5.30 10.33
C ASN A 93 -2.61 4.36 11.49
N LEU A 94 -1.94 3.24 11.18
CA LEU A 94 -1.42 2.32 12.18
C LEU A 94 -0.28 2.95 12.98
N TRP A 95 0.61 3.68 12.31
CA TRP A 95 1.68 4.41 12.96
C TRP A 95 1.15 5.49 13.92
N TRP A 96 0.12 6.23 13.52
CA TRP A 96 -0.55 7.19 14.41
C TRP A 96 -1.14 6.54 15.65
N HIS A 97 -1.65 5.32 15.56
CA HIS A 97 -2.08 4.60 16.76
C HIS A 97 -0.97 4.54 17.81
N TYR A 98 0.23 4.16 17.40
CA TYR A 98 1.39 4.13 18.30
C TYR A 98 1.79 5.56 18.76
N GLU A 99 1.86 6.53 17.87
CA GLU A 99 2.26 7.89 18.25
C GLU A 99 1.36 8.50 19.33
N PHE A 100 0.08 8.23 19.29
CA PHE A 100 -0.88 8.76 20.26
C PHE A 100 -1.04 7.91 21.52
N THR A 101 -0.90 6.60 21.44
CA THR A 101 -1.08 5.69 22.58
C THR A 101 0.20 5.36 23.31
N GLN A 102 1.35 5.41 22.64
CA GLN A 102 2.66 4.98 23.13
C GLN A 102 2.67 3.50 23.64
N ASP A 103 1.76 2.67 23.10
CA ASP A 103 1.70 1.24 23.43
C ASP A 103 2.76 0.47 22.64
N GLU A 104 3.94 0.32 23.24
CA GLU A 104 5.07 -0.42 22.65
C GLU A 104 4.76 -1.91 22.46
N ALA A 105 3.95 -2.51 23.34
CA ALA A 105 3.59 -3.91 23.22
C ALA A 105 2.68 -4.14 22.00
N TYR A 106 1.70 -3.27 21.80
CA TYR A 106 0.82 -3.31 20.63
C TYR A 106 1.58 -3.00 19.34
N LEU A 107 2.46 -1.99 19.37
CA LEU A 107 3.35 -1.73 18.24
C LEU A 107 4.14 -2.97 17.85
N LYS A 108 4.85 -3.57 18.80
CA LYS A 108 5.74 -4.71 18.54
C LYS A 108 5.00 -5.94 18.04
N ASN A 109 3.86 -6.24 18.66
CA ASN A 109 3.18 -7.52 18.44
C ASN A 109 2.15 -7.48 17.31
N THR A 110 1.64 -6.30 16.96
CA THR A 110 0.55 -6.15 15.98
C THR A 110 0.93 -5.20 14.85
N ILE A 111 1.23 -3.94 15.14
CA ILE A 111 1.42 -2.92 14.11
C ILE A 111 2.70 -3.16 13.29
N TYR A 112 3.83 -3.38 13.98
CA TYR A 112 5.13 -3.55 13.31
C TYR A 112 5.17 -4.73 12.33
N PRO A 113 4.62 -5.92 12.64
CA PRO A 113 4.52 -7.01 11.68
C PRO A 113 3.77 -6.64 10.40
N ILE A 114 2.69 -5.87 10.50
CA ILE A 114 1.92 -5.40 9.33
C ILE A 114 2.76 -4.42 8.51
N MET A 115 3.35 -3.42 9.15
CA MET A 115 4.19 -2.41 8.49
C MET A 115 5.39 -3.05 7.79
N LYS A 116 6.09 -3.95 8.50
CA LYS A 116 7.25 -4.66 7.97
C LYS A 116 6.91 -5.44 6.70
N GLU A 117 5.82 -6.17 6.72
CA GLU A 117 5.43 -7.00 5.58
C GLU A 117 4.97 -6.15 4.39
N ALA A 118 4.28 -5.03 4.62
CA ALA A 118 3.98 -4.06 3.57
C ALA A 118 5.27 -3.45 2.97
N ALA A 119 6.26 -3.15 3.79
CA ALA A 119 7.56 -2.65 3.31
C ALA A 119 8.31 -3.68 2.46
N LEU A 120 8.28 -4.96 2.84
CA LEU A 120 8.90 -6.04 2.06
C LEU A 120 8.28 -6.19 0.67
N PHE A 121 6.97 -5.94 0.53
CA PHE A 121 6.34 -5.89 -0.79
C PHE A 121 7.02 -4.83 -1.66
N TRP A 122 7.22 -3.62 -1.16
CA TRP A 122 7.81 -2.53 -1.91
C TRP A 122 9.28 -2.77 -2.24
N ASP A 123 10.03 -3.36 -1.32
CA ASP A 123 11.43 -3.74 -1.55
C ASP A 123 11.57 -4.70 -2.74
N SER A 124 10.60 -5.57 -2.94
CA SER A 124 10.55 -6.52 -4.06
C SER A 124 9.86 -5.97 -5.31
N TYR A 125 8.90 -5.06 -5.17
CA TYR A 125 8.09 -4.55 -6.27
C TYR A 125 8.75 -3.39 -7.03
N LEU A 126 9.48 -2.54 -6.33
CA LEU A 126 10.19 -1.43 -6.95
C LEU A 126 11.32 -1.97 -7.82
N TRP A 127 11.38 -1.51 -9.04
CA TRP A 127 12.41 -1.93 -9.98
C TRP A 127 13.06 -0.75 -10.70
N THR A 128 14.21 -1.02 -11.32
CA THR A 128 14.94 -0.03 -12.11
C THR A 128 15.49 -0.67 -13.38
N SER A 129 15.72 0.14 -14.38
CA SER A 129 16.38 -0.25 -15.61
C SER A 129 17.28 0.87 -16.13
N GLU A 130 18.10 0.57 -17.12
CA GLU A 130 18.93 1.59 -17.76
C GLU A 130 18.13 2.72 -18.40
N TYR A 131 16.91 2.45 -18.80
CA TYR A 131 15.99 3.44 -19.39
C TYR A 131 15.45 4.46 -18.37
N GLN A 132 15.62 4.20 -17.08
CA GLN A 132 15.18 5.08 -15.99
C GLN A 132 16.30 5.86 -15.35
N LYS A 133 17.45 5.99 -16.03
CA LYS A 133 18.51 6.88 -15.59
C LYS A 133 18.03 8.33 -15.55
N ILE A 134 18.46 9.02 -14.51
CA ILE A 134 18.24 10.45 -14.37
C ILE A 134 19.20 11.15 -15.31
N ASN A 135 18.69 11.76 -16.36
CA ASN A 135 19.46 12.54 -17.34
C ASN A 135 19.17 14.04 -17.13
N ASP A 136 19.61 14.56 -16.01
CA ASP A 136 19.48 15.97 -15.65
C ASP A 136 20.80 16.43 -15.03
N GLU A 137 21.56 17.22 -15.80
CA GLU A 137 22.89 17.71 -15.40
C GLU A 137 22.87 18.56 -14.13
N ASN A 138 21.72 19.16 -13.79
CA ASN A 138 21.54 19.94 -12.58
C ASN A 138 21.12 19.10 -11.36
N SER A 139 20.81 17.82 -11.56
CA SER A 139 20.42 16.92 -10.49
C SER A 139 21.64 16.34 -9.78
N PRO A 140 21.69 16.33 -8.44
CA PRO A 140 22.74 15.62 -7.70
C PRO A 140 22.69 14.10 -7.90
N TYR A 141 21.63 13.59 -8.52
CA TYR A 141 21.40 12.17 -8.82
C TYR A 141 21.61 11.84 -10.31
N ASN A 142 22.19 12.76 -11.10
CA ASN A 142 22.41 12.53 -12.53
C ASN A 142 23.20 11.23 -12.77
N GLY A 143 22.77 10.45 -13.73
CA GLY A 143 23.35 9.14 -14.07
C GLY A 143 22.94 7.98 -13.14
N GLN A 144 22.24 8.22 -12.04
CA GLN A 144 21.72 7.18 -11.17
C GLN A 144 20.41 6.59 -11.72
N ASN A 145 20.18 5.31 -11.44
CA ASN A 145 18.93 4.66 -11.78
C ASN A 145 17.82 5.09 -10.81
N ARG A 146 16.63 5.32 -11.35
CA ARG A 146 15.42 5.53 -10.54
C ARG A 146 14.81 4.19 -10.18
N LEU A 147 14.30 4.09 -8.95
CA LEU A 147 13.30 3.09 -8.61
C LEU A 147 11.92 3.60 -9.04
N VAL A 148 11.16 2.75 -9.68
CA VAL A 148 9.84 3.10 -10.21
C VAL A 148 8.78 2.12 -9.75
N VAL A 149 7.56 2.63 -9.66
CA VAL A 149 6.35 1.85 -9.43
C VAL A 149 5.69 1.59 -10.78
N ALA A 150 5.78 0.34 -11.26
CA ALA A 150 5.19 -0.02 -12.55
C ALA A 150 4.81 -1.51 -12.58
N PRO A 151 3.57 -1.84 -13.03
CA PRO A 151 2.51 -0.90 -13.43
C PRO A 151 1.81 -0.24 -12.23
N SER A 152 1.44 1.01 -12.37
CA SER A 152 0.59 1.74 -11.41
C SER A 152 -0.18 2.84 -12.11
N PHE A 153 -1.39 3.11 -11.63
CA PHE A 153 -2.19 4.25 -12.03
C PHE A 153 -2.42 5.16 -10.83
N SER A 154 -2.32 6.46 -11.04
CA SER A 154 -2.84 7.43 -10.10
C SER A 154 -4.37 7.41 -10.20
N GLU A 155 -5.04 7.38 -9.05
CA GLU A 155 -6.49 7.30 -8.98
C GLU A 155 -7.13 8.44 -9.78
N GLU A 156 -8.09 8.07 -10.64
CA GLU A 156 -8.85 9.01 -11.48
C GLU A 156 -7.98 9.90 -12.39
N GLN A 157 -6.69 9.57 -12.54
CA GLN A 157 -5.69 10.34 -13.27
C GLN A 157 -5.00 9.50 -14.36
N GLY A 158 -5.62 8.44 -14.80
CA GLY A 158 -5.05 7.56 -15.82
C GLY A 158 -4.62 8.32 -17.08
N PRO A 159 -3.83 7.71 -17.97
CA PRO A 159 -3.38 8.36 -19.19
C PRO A 159 -4.60 8.82 -20.00
N THR A 160 -4.77 10.12 -20.09
CA THR A 160 -5.92 10.76 -20.73
C THR A 160 -5.86 10.74 -22.26
N ALA A 161 -4.78 10.25 -22.84
CA ALA A 161 -4.61 10.14 -24.28
C ALA A 161 -4.30 8.69 -24.69
N VAL A 162 -5.07 8.15 -25.61
CA VAL A 162 -4.79 6.89 -26.30
C VAL A 162 -3.44 7.01 -27.00
N GLY A 163 -2.45 6.22 -26.57
CA GLY A 163 -1.12 6.20 -27.18
C GLY A 163 -0.01 6.90 -26.38
N THR A 164 -0.26 7.45 -25.20
CA THR A 164 0.80 7.89 -24.30
C THR A 164 1.30 6.70 -23.48
N THR A 165 2.45 6.17 -23.84
CA THR A 165 3.27 5.30 -23.01
C THR A 165 4.14 6.18 -22.12
N TYR A 166 4.01 6.03 -20.79
CA TYR A 166 4.91 6.61 -19.82
C TYR A 166 6.02 5.61 -19.47
#